data_54bc1d18ddf0897b9793947abfd6fbb3
#
_entry.id   54bc1d18ddf0897b9793947abfd6fbb3
#
_cell.length_a   1.000
_cell.length_b   1.000
_cell.length_c   1.000
_cell.angle_alpha   90.00
_cell.angle_beta   90.00
_cell.angle_gamma   90.00
#
_symmetry.space_group_name_H-M   'P 1'
#
loop_
_entity.id
_entity.type
_entity.pdbx_description
1 polymer ?
#
loop_
_entity_poly.entity_id
_entity_poly.type
_entity_poly.pdbx_seq_one_letter_code
_entity_poly.pdbx_strand_id
1 'polypeptide(L)'
;MHSLQRNGVDLSFEFTEVGDPNLVFIHGWCCDHTCFSPQMRRFQSLDYRVMAVDLRGHGQSGQPRQSYSMQVFADDVAWLCDELGMAKAYFIGHSMGGSVAYELGRRRPDLAAAVVMIDSAVARPAASRAAIEPLLRMLNGSNYRDALKSYVSEALAIPTDDRGRLADILAGMTSVPQHVMISALEGLRDHDPASAGLRLTCPALYIAANGPQPRSDMTRLRELVPGLAYGQTVGSGHFCQLEVPDQVNAMIERFLTLQAKV
;
A
#
# COMPACT_ATOMS: atom_id res chain seq x y z
N MET A 1 12.40 -12.21 9.30
CA MET A 1 12.70 -11.42 8.07
C MET A 1 13.56 -12.23 7.12
N HIS A 2 13.23 -12.21 5.85
CA HIS A 2 13.96 -12.78 4.73
C HIS A 2 14.47 -11.65 3.83
N SER A 3 15.42 -11.95 2.96
CA SER A 3 15.90 -10.99 1.95
C SER A 3 16.31 -11.73 0.68
N LEU A 4 15.96 -11.15 -0.48
CA LEU A 4 16.42 -11.58 -1.80
C LEU A 4 16.96 -10.38 -2.57
N GLN A 5 17.99 -10.60 -3.40
CA GLN A 5 18.62 -9.53 -4.14
C GLN A 5 18.13 -9.46 -5.59
N ARG A 6 17.58 -8.29 -5.97
CA ARG A 6 17.15 -7.98 -7.33
C ARG A 6 17.96 -6.80 -7.89
N ASN A 7 18.72 -7.02 -8.95
CA ASN A 7 19.51 -5.97 -9.62
C ASN A 7 20.40 -5.16 -8.65
N GLY A 8 21.05 -5.87 -7.70
CA GLY A 8 21.93 -5.24 -6.72
C GLY A 8 21.24 -4.53 -5.55
N VAL A 9 19.91 -4.67 -5.43
CA VAL A 9 19.13 -4.14 -4.30
C VAL A 9 18.55 -5.28 -3.49
N ASP A 10 18.85 -5.31 -2.20
CA ASP A 10 18.26 -6.26 -1.27
C ASP A 10 16.81 -5.87 -1.01
N LEU A 11 15.87 -6.79 -1.23
CA LEU A 11 14.45 -6.64 -0.94
C LEU A 11 14.12 -7.51 0.28
N SER A 12 13.71 -6.88 1.36
CA SER A 12 13.39 -7.52 2.64
C SER A 12 11.88 -7.76 2.76
N PHE A 13 11.50 -8.87 3.41
CA PHE A 13 10.11 -9.23 3.60
C PHE A 13 9.92 -10.17 4.79
N GLU A 14 8.77 -10.11 5.43
CA GLU A 14 8.28 -11.15 6.34
C GLU A 14 7.45 -12.15 5.53
N PHE A 15 7.62 -13.46 5.80
CA PHE A 15 7.03 -14.49 4.98
C PHE A 15 6.70 -15.75 5.78
N THR A 16 5.55 -16.37 5.49
CA THR A 16 5.22 -17.74 5.90
C THR A 16 5.33 -18.68 4.71
N GLU A 17 6.10 -19.74 4.86
CA GLU A 17 6.39 -20.68 3.76
C GLU A 17 5.18 -21.58 3.41
N VAL A 18 4.27 -21.77 4.35
CA VAL A 18 3.15 -22.74 4.25
C VAL A 18 1.83 -22.00 4.30
N GLY A 19 0.84 -22.54 3.59
CA GLY A 19 -0.53 -22.02 3.57
C GLY A 19 -1.03 -21.79 2.13
N ASP A 20 -2.34 -21.62 2.00
CA ASP A 20 -3.05 -21.31 0.76
C ASP A 20 -4.39 -20.64 1.10
N PRO A 21 -4.82 -19.62 0.38
CA PRO A 21 -4.16 -18.96 -0.75
C PRO A 21 -3.04 -17.98 -0.36
N ASN A 22 -2.32 -17.47 -1.40
CA ASN A 22 -1.25 -16.50 -1.24
C ASN A 22 -1.79 -15.08 -1.01
N LEU A 23 -1.31 -14.40 0.04
CA LEU A 23 -1.57 -12.97 0.31
C LEU A 23 -0.26 -12.20 0.34
N VAL A 24 -0.27 -11.02 -0.29
CA VAL A 24 0.88 -10.10 -0.32
C VAL A 24 0.45 -8.74 0.19
N PHE A 25 1.04 -8.30 1.30
CA PHE A 25 0.80 -7.01 1.93
C PHE A 25 1.84 -5.98 1.50
N ILE A 26 1.37 -4.81 1.04
CA ILE A 26 2.20 -3.74 0.45
C ILE A 26 1.92 -2.45 1.22
N HIS A 27 2.91 -1.97 1.96
CA HIS A 27 2.79 -0.80 2.84
C HIS A 27 2.69 0.54 2.09
N GLY A 28 2.33 1.60 2.82
CA GLY A 28 2.23 2.96 2.33
C GLY A 28 3.57 3.71 2.25
N TRP A 29 3.51 4.95 1.77
CA TRP A 29 4.66 5.86 1.70
C TRP A 29 5.34 6.04 3.06
N CYS A 30 6.65 5.91 3.09
CA CYS A 30 7.50 5.98 4.29
C CYS A 30 7.18 4.95 5.40
N CYS A 31 6.40 3.93 5.13
CA CYS A 31 6.12 2.83 6.05
C CYS A 31 7.04 1.63 5.81
N ASP A 32 6.76 0.52 6.47
CA ASP A 32 7.41 -0.78 6.31
C ASP A 32 6.39 -1.92 6.52
N HIS A 33 6.86 -3.18 6.45
CA HIS A 33 6.03 -4.39 6.62
C HIS A 33 5.23 -4.40 7.93
N THR A 34 5.73 -3.77 9.01
CA THR A 34 5.08 -3.77 10.33
C THR A 34 3.71 -3.08 10.32
N CYS A 35 3.46 -2.21 9.34
CA CYS A 35 2.15 -1.59 9.14
C CYS A 35 1.03 -2.60 8.84
N PHE A 36 1.37 -3.85 8.54
CA PHE A 36 0.43 -4.94 8.33
C PHE A 36 0.52 -6.05 9.38
N SER A 37 1.21 -5.83 10.52
CA SER A 37 1.37 -6.84 11.57
C SER A 37 0.04 -7.44 12.08
N PRO A 38 -1.06 -6.68 12.27
CA PRO A 38 -2.34 -7.27 12.64
C PRO A 38 -2.93 -8.18 11.57
N GLN A 39 -2.80 -7.81 10.29
CA GLN A 39 -3.25 -8.59 9.14
C GLN A 39 -2.41 -9.85 8.98
N MET A 40 -1.08 -9.72 9.06
CA MET A 40 -0.17 -10.87 9.01
C MET A 40 -0.57 -11.93 10.02
N ARG A 41 -0.69 -11.56 11.30
CA ARG A 41 -1.10 -12.50 12.37
C ARG A 41 -2.47 -13.12 12.09
N ARG A 42 -3.44 -12.32 11.64
CA ARG A 42 -4.79 -12.81 11.37
C ARG A 42 -4.81 -13.85 10.26
N PHE A 43 -4.22 -13.54 9.11
CA PHE A 43 -4.26 -14.42 7.94
C PHE A 43 -3.34 -15.64 8.09
N GLN A 44 -2.24 -15.53 8.83
CA GLN A 44 -1.44 -16.69 9.28
C GLN A 44 -2.29 -17.66 10.14
N SER A 45 -3.10 -17.14 11.07
CA SER A 45 -3.96 -17.98 11.91
C SER A 45 -5.11 -18.66 11.13
N LEU A 46 -5.33 -18.29 9.89
CA LEU A 46 -6.30 -18.87 8.96
C LEU A 46 -5.62 -19.73 7.87
N ASP A 47 -4.37 -20.13 8.09
CA ASP A 47 -3.57 -20.98 7.19
C ASP A 47 -3.33 -20.37 5.79
N TYR A 48 -3.35 -19.02 5.65
CA TYR A 48 -2.93 -18.36 4.43
C TYR A 48 -1.41 -18.29 4.35
N ARG A 49 -0.86 -18.41 3.15
CA ARG A 49 0.55 -18.15 2.88
C ARG A 49 0.73 -16.65 2.66
N VAL A 50 1.39 -15.97 3.59
CA VAL A 50 1.42 -14.52 3.63
C VAL A 50 2.82 -13.96 3.48
N MET A 51 2.96 -12.85 2.74
CA MET A 51 4.16 -12.04 2.62
C MET A 51 3.83 -10.58 2.92
N ALA A 52 4.63 -9.92 3.75
CA ALA A 52 4.61 -8.46 3.91
C ALA A 52 5.99 -7.93 3.50
N VAL A 53 6.03 -7.10 2.45
CA VAL A 53 7.25 -6.63 1.84
C VAL A 53 7.66 -5.27 2.42
N ASP A 54 8.97 -5.07 2.63
CA ASP A 54 9.56 -3.74 2.66
C ASP A 54 9.86 -3.32 1.23
N LEU A 55 9.14 -2.34 0.71
CA LEU A 55 9.39 -1.82 -0.63
C LEU A 55 10.82 -1.26 -0.73
N ARG A 56 11.45 -1.37 -1.90
CA ARG A 56 12.79 -0.76 -2.07
C ARG A 56 12.81 0.68 -1.54
N GLY A 57 13.89 1.05 -0.86
CA GLY A 57 14.01 2.34 -0.19
C GLY A 57 13.39 2.40 1.21
N HIS A 58 12.61 1.41 1.63
CA HIS A 58 11.85 1.43 2.88
C HIS A 58 12.26 0.26 3.79
N GLY A 59 11.95 0.39 5.08
CA GLY A 59 12.21 -0.63 6.07
C GLY A 59 13.65 -1.12 6.04
N GLN A 60 13.82 -2.45 5.92
CA GLN A 60 15.14 -3.11 5.85
C GLN A 60 15.60 -3.35 4.41
N SER A 61 14.83 -2.94 3.41
CA SER A 61 15.22 -3.04 2.00
C SER A 61 16.31 -2.03 1.63
N GLY A 62 17.09 -2.34 0.61
CA GLY A 62 18.13 -1.46 0.06
C GLY A 62 17.58 -0.11 -0.40
N GLN A 63 18.35 0.95 -0.17
CA GLN A 63 17.92 2.36 -0.34
C GLN A 63 18.77 3.08 -1.41
N PRO A 64 18.83 2.60 -2.66
CA PRO A 64 19.65 3.22 -3.71
C PRO A 64 19.12 4.62 -4.09
N ARG A 65 20.01 5.50 -4.55
CA ARG A 65 19.62 6.80 -5.11
C ARG A 65 19.14 6.59 -6.54
N GLN A 66 17.81 6.59 -6.71
CA GLN A 66 17.13 6.40 -8.00
C GLN A 66 15.73 6.99 -7.96
N SER A 67 15.03 6.96 -9.10
CA SER A 67 13.59 7.27 -9.14
C SER A 67 12.78 6.08 -8.60
N TYR A 68 11.79 6.39 -7.77
CA TYR A 68 10.87 5.43 -7.15
C TYR A 68 9.47 5.63 -7.73
N SER A 69 9.11 4.85 -8.75
CA SER A 69 7.77 4.88 -9.34
C SER A 69 6.92 3.70 -8.86
N MET A 70 5.60 3.81 -9.02
CA MET A 70 4.69 2.71 -8.69
C MET A 70 4.98 1.46 -9.51
N GLN A 71 5.46 1.62 -10.76
CA GLN A 71 5.90 0.53 -11.63
C GLN A 71 7.12 -0.19 -11.06
N VAL A 72 8.13 0.54 -10.61
CA VAL A 72 9.35 -0.04 -10.02
C VAL A 72 8.99 -0.88 -8.79
N PHE A 73 8.12 -0.36 -7.91
CA PHE A 73 7.65 -1.10 -6.76
C PHE A 73 6.84 -2.35 -7.15
N ALA A 74 5.94 -2.22 -8.12
CA ALA A 74 5.14 -3.34 -8.62
C ALA A 74 6.02 -4.44 -9.24
N ASP A 75 7.05 -4.05 -10.02
CA ASP A 75 7.99 -4.98 -10.63
C ASP A 75 8.85 -5.72 -9.58
N ASP A 76 9.18 -5.07 -8.45
CA ASP A 76 9.88 -5.72 -7.33
C ASP A 76 9.00 -6.76 -6.64
N VAL A 77 7.76 -6.38 -6.32
CA VAL A 77 6.82 -7.30 -5.66
C VAL A 77 6.47 -8.48 -6.57
N ALA A 78 6.27 -8.24 -7.88
CA ALA A 78 6.04 -9.30 -8.85
C ALA A 78 7.22 -10.28 -8.90
N TRP A 79 8.44 -9.76 -8.95
CA TRP A 79 9.65 -10.59 -8.94
C TRP A 79 9.77 -11.43 -7.66
N LEU A 80 9.49 -10.85 -6.48
CA LEU A 80 9.46 -11.62 -5.23
C LEU A 80 8.42 -12.76 -5.30
N CYS A 81 7.24 -12.50 -5.85
CA CYS A 81 6.22 -13.54 -6.03
C CYS A 81 6.70 -14.65 -6.96
N ASP A 82 7.36 -14.32 -8.07
CA ASP A 82 7.92 -15.29 -9.00
C ASP A 82 9.00 -16.16 -8.31
N GLU A 83 9.96 -15.56 -7.59
CA GLU A 83 11.04 -16.26 -6.87
C GLU A 83 10.51 -17.17 -5.76
N LEU A 84 9.43 -16.76 -5.09
CA LEU A 84 8.83 -17.50 -3.98
C LEU A 84 7.73 -18.47 -4.44
N GLY A 85 7.41 -18.54 -5.73
CA GLY A 85 6.34 -19.38 -6.25
C GLY A 85 4.94 -19.00 -5.73
N MET A 86 4.69 -17.70 -5.53
CA MET A 86 3.39 -17.17 -5.07
C MET A 86 2.48 -16.83 -6.25
N ALA A 87 2.08 -17.83 -7.03
CA ALA A 87 1.14 -17.62 -8.12
C ALA A 87 -0.28 -17.33 -7.58
N LYS A 88 -1.08 -16.57 -8.37
CA LYS A 88 -2.48 -16.25 -8.03
C LYS A 88 -2.65 -15.66 -6.63
N ALA A 89 -1.81 -14.67 -6.30
CA ALA A 89 -1.85 -13.99 -5.01
C ALA A 89 -2.92 -12.89 -4.94
N TYR A 90 -3.41 -12.66 -3.75
CA TYR A 90 -4.22 -11.50 -3.39
C TYR A 90 -3.29 -10.36 -2.96
N PHE A 91 -3.27 -9.26 -3.71
CA PHE A 91 -2.43 -8.10 -3.41
C PHE A 91 -3.21 -7.08 -2.59
N ILE A 92 -2.76 -6.83 -1.37
CA ILE A 92 -3.41 -5.97 -0.39
C ILE A 92 -2.48 -4.80 -0.08
N GLY A 93 -2.83 -3.61 -0.54
CA GLY A 93 -2.00 -2.43 -0.39
C GLY A 93 -2.68 -1.30 0.36
N HIS A 94 -1.93 -0.65 1.26
CA HIS A 94 -2.36 0.54 1.98
C HIS A 94 -1.79 1.80 1.33
N SER A 95 -2.60 2.83 1.14
CA SER A 95 -2.16 4.15 0.66
C SER A 95 -1.38 4.04 -0.67
N MET A 96 -0.09 4.42 -0.70
CA MET A 96 0.81 4.21 -1.82
C MET A 96 0.86 2.73 -2.24
N GLY A 97 0.91 1.82 -1.28
CA GLY A 97 0.90 0.37 -1.54
C GLY A 97 -0.35 -0.11 -2.28
N GLY A 98 -1.50 0.54 -2.10
CA GLY A 98 -2.70 0.25 -2.90
C GLY A 98 -2.56 0.67 -4.36
N SER A 99 -1.83 1.76 -4.64
CA SER A 99 -1.48 2.13 -6.02
C SER A 99 -0.48 1.15 -6.64
N VAL A 100 0.46 0.63 -5.83
CA VAL A 100 1.40 -0.44 -6.24
C VAL A 100 0.64 -1.74 -6.52
N ALA A 101 -0.28 -2.15 -5.64
CA ALA A 101 -1.12 -3.35 -5.83
C ALA A 101 -1.99 -3.25 -7.09
N TYR A 102 -2.58 -2.08 -7.34
CA TYR A 102 -3.32 -1.81 -8.57
C TYR A 102 -2.42 -1.92 -9.81
N GLU A 103 -1.25 -1.28 -9.77
CA GLU A 103 -0.26 -1.32 -10.87
C GLU A 103 0.20 -2.75 -11.16
N LEU A 104 0.49 -3.53 -10.12
CA LEU A 104 0.88 -4.93 -10.22
C LEU A 104 -0.25 -5.75 -10.84
N GLY A 105 -1.49 -5.64 -10.34
CA GLY A 105 -2.62 -6.42 -10.80
C GLY A 105 -2.94 -6.21 -12.29
N ARG A 106 -2.79 -4.98 -12.83
CA ARG A 106 -3.03 -4.68 -14.24
C ARG A 106 -1.87 -5.10 -15.15
N ARG A 107 -0.63 -5.15 -14.64
CA ARG A 107 0.58 -5.53 -15.40
C ARG A 107 0.86 -7.03 -15.37
N ARG A 108 0.47 -7.69 -14.29
CA ARG A 108 0.69 -9.13 -14.05
C ARG A 108 -0.63 -9.84 -13.71
N PRO A 109 -1.59 -9.85 -14.67
CA PRO A 109 -2.87 -10.55 -14.46
C PRO A 109 -2.71 -12.07 -14.26
N ASP A 110 -1.57 -12.61 -14.64
CA ASP A 110 -1.17 -14.00 -14.37
C ASP A 110 -0.93 -14.25 -12.87
N LEU A 111 -0.38 -13.27 -12.15
CA LEU A 111 -0.12 -13.35 -10.72
C LEU A 111 -1.32 -12.93 -9.85
N ALA A 112 -2.13 -11.97 -10.32
CA ALA A 112 -3.17 -11.37 -9.50
C ALA A 112 -4.45 -12.20 -9.48
N ALA A 113 -4.82 -12.75 -8.31
CA ALA A 113 -6.15 -13.30 -8.06
C ALA A 113 -7.18 -12.20 -7.75
N ALA A 114 -6.81 -11.21 -6.94
CA ALA A 114 -7.59 -10.02 -6.69
C ALA A 114 -6.70 -8.90 -6.09
N VAL A 115 -7.24 -7.67 -6.04
CA VAL A 115 -6.57 -6.50 -5.47
C VAL A 115 -7.43 -5.86 -4.38
N VAL A 116 -6.83 -5.55 -3.23
CA VAL A 116 -7.46 -4.76 -2.16
C VAL A 116 -6.68 -3.45 -1.98
N MET A 117 -7.36 -2.34 -2.06
CA MET A 117 -6.80 -0.99 -1.92
C MET A 117 -7.35 -0.35 -0.65
N ILE A 118 -6.51 -0.23 0.38
CA ILE A 118 -6.89 0.34 1.68
C ILE A 118 -6.52 1.82 1.71
N ASP A 119 -7.50 2.69 1.79
CA ASP A 119 -7.41 4.16 1.83
C ASP A 119 -6.39 4.74 0.83
N SER A 120 -6.41 4.24 -0.38
CA SER A 120 -5.43 4.49 -1.43
C SER A 120 -5.92 5.57 -2.40
N ALA A 121 -4.97 6.34 -2.95
CA ALA A 121 -5.24 7.38 -3.94
C ALA A 121 -4.87 6.91 -5.36
N VAL A 122 -5.40 5.77 -5.80
CA VAL A 122 -5.14 5.19 -7.13
C VAL A 122 -5.58 6.15 -8.24
N ALA A 123 -6.86 6.52 -8.25
CA ALA A 123 -7.40 7.55 -9.14
C ALA A 123 -7.38 8.90 -8.41
N ARG A 124 -6.21 9.52 -8.31
CA ARG A 124 -6.04 10.75 -7.52
C ARG A 124 -6.76 11.93 -8.17
N PRO A 125 -7.64 12.65 -7.42
CA PRO A 125 -8.23 13.90 -7.91
C PRO A 125 -7.15 14.95 -8.24
N ALA A 126 -7.39 15.77 -9.26
CA ALA A 126 -6.43 16.81 -9.69
C ALA A 126 -6.03 17.78 -8.55
N ALA A 127 -6.99 18.18 -7.71
CA ALA A 127 -6.73 19.03 -6.55
C ALA A 127 -5.79 18.36 -5.53
N SER A 128 -6.00 17.06 -5.24
CA SER A 128 -5.13 16.29 -4.35
C SER A 128 -3.72 16.09 -4.94
N ARG A 129 -3.61 15.99 -6.26
CA ARG A 129 -2.31 15.92 -6.97
C ARG A 129 -1.55 17.24 -6.81
N ALA A 130 -2.22 18.37 -7.02
CA ALA A 130 -1.63 19.70 -6.85
C ALA A 130 -1.19 19.98 -5.39
N ALA A 131 -1.92 19.44 -4.41
CA ALA A 131 -1.60 19.57 -2.98
C ALA A 131 -0.30 18.87 -2.55
N ILE A 132 0.28 17.99 -3.38
CA ILE A 132 1.57 17.34 -3.11
C ILE A 132 2.75 18.31 -3.29
N GLU A 133 2.65 19.29 -4.19
CA GLU A 133 3.75 20.22 -4.49
C GLU A 133 4.22 21.04 -3.27
N PRO A 134 3.34 21.63 -2.44
CA PRO A 134 3.77 22.28 -1.22
C PRO A 134 4.52 21.32 -0.27
N LEU A 135 4.02 20.09 -0.12
CA LEU A 135 4.67 19.08 0.73
C LEU A 135 6.07 18.73 0.18
N LEU A 136 6.22 18.50 -1.12
CA LEU A 136 7.52 18.23 -1.75
C LEU A 136 8.51 19.37 -1.51
N ARG A 137 8.08 20.63 -1.59
CA ARG A 137 8.94 21.78 -1.26
C ARG A 137 9.42 21.75 0.19
N MET A 138 8.54 21.44 1.13
CA MET A 138 8.89 21.33 2.56
C MET A 138 9.83 20.14 2.80
N LEU A 139 9.59 19.02 2.17
CA LEU A 139 10.42 17.81 2.28
C LEU A 139 11.83 17.99 1.68
N ASN A 140 12.02 18.90 0.73
CA ASN A 140 13.34 19.27 0.21
C ASN A 140 14.15 20.17 1.16
N GLY A 141 13.53 20.72 2.20
CA GLY A 141 14.20 21.56 3.21
C GLY A 141 14.97 20.75 4.25
N SER A 142 15.73 21.47 5.09
CA SER A 142 16.47 20.87 6.23
C SER A 142 15.55 20.29 7.32
N ASN A 143 14.35 20.85 7.47
CA ASN A 143 13.37 20.43 8.48
C ASN A 143 12.34 19.43 7.94
N TYR A 144 12.73 18.59 6.97
CA TYR A 144 11.83 17.64 6.27
C TYR A 144 11.12 16.68 7.21
N ARG A 145 11.76 16.25 8.33
CA ARG A 145 11.13 15.35 9.30
C ARG A 145 9.96 16.02 10.02
N ASP A 146 10.07 17.30 10.36
CA ASP A 146 8.98 18.03 11.00
C ASP A 146 7.87 18.34 9.99
N ALA A 147 8.21 18.63 8.74
CA ALA A 147 7.23 18.75 7.66
C ALA A 147 6.42 17.45 7.47
N LEU A 148 7.09 16.28 7.50
CA LEU A 148 6.42 14.99 7.46
C LEU A 148 5.48 14.79 8.67
N LYS A 149 5.94 15.07 9.89
CA LYS A 149 5.13 14.94 11.11
C LYS A 149 3.89 15.82 11.05
N SER A 150 4.02 17.09 10.66
CA SER A 150 2.88 18.00 10.49
C SER A 150 1.90 17.46 9.46
N TYR A 151 2.38 17.04 8.29
CA TYR A 151 1.53 16.48 7.25
C TYR A 151 0.73 15.24 7.73
N VAL A 152 1.39 14.31 8.42
CA VAL A 152 0.72 13.10 8.93
C VAL A 152 -0.33 13.47 9.98
N SER A 153 0.03 14.35 10.93
CA SER A 153 -0.87 14.73 12.02
C SER A 153 -2.09 15.54 11.54
N GLU A 154 -1.93 16.37 10.50
CA GLU A 154 -2.98 17.29 10.03
C GLU A 154 -3.84 16.69 8.91
N ALA A 155 -3.24 15.86 8.04
CA ALA A 155 -3.89 15.38 6.83
C ALA A 155 -4.22 13.87 6.84
N LEU A 156 -3.61 13.09 7.73
CA LEU A 156 -3.76 11.64 7.76
C LEU A 156 -4.41 11.13 9.05
N ALA A 157 -4.19 11.80 10.18
CA ALA A 157 -4.77 11.41 11.47
C ALA A 157 -6.12 12.09 11.73
N ILE A 158 -6.94 11.45 12.56
CA ILE A 158 -8.19 12.02 13.10
C ILE A 158 -8.16 12.00 14.64
N PRO A 159 -9.01 12.80 15.33
CA PRO A 159 -8.97 12.90 16.79
C PRO A 159 -9.18 11.59 17.55
N THR A 160 -9.79 10.59 16.93
CA THR A 160 -10.07 9.28 17.53
C THR A 160 -8.93 8.28 17.36
N ASP A 161 -7.91 8.57 16.56
CA ASP A 161 -6.75 7.69 16.37
C ASP A 161 -5.93 7.59 17.66
N ASP A 162 -5.34 6.42 17.91
CA ASP A 162 -4.48 6.16 19.07
C ASP A 162 -3.17 6.97 18.95
N ARG A 163 -2.93 7.84 19.92
CA ARG A 163 -1.76 8.74 19.92
C ARG A 163 -0.44 8.01 20.07
N GLY A 164 -0.41 6.91 20.82
CA GLY A 164 0.80 6.08 20.98
C GLY A 164 1.18 5.44 19.67
N ARG A 165 0.21 4.79 19.03
CA ARG A 165 0.39 4.18 17.71
C ARG A 165 0.79 5.20 16.65
N LEU A 166 0.17 6.38 16.65
CA LEU A 166 0.54 7.46 15.73
C LEU A 166 1.99 7.90 15.95
N ALA A 167 2.45 7.97 17.20
CA ALA A 167 3.85 8.29 17.52
C ALA A 167 4.82 7.22 16.99
N ASP A 168 4.48 5.93 17.12
CA ASP A 168 5.29 4.83 16.58
C ASP A 168 5.34 4.86 15.04
N ILE A 169 4.20 5.10 14.39
CA ILE A 169 4.14 5.28 12.93
C ILE A 169 5.05 6.44 12.50
N LEU A 170 4.95 7.59 13.17
CA LEU A 170 5.77 8.77 12.86
C LEU A 170 7.27 8.51 13.06
N ALA A 171 7.64 7.76 14.11
CA ALA A 171 9.03 7.37 14.34
C ALA A 171 9.56 6.52 13.17
N GLY A 172 8.80 5.52 12.72
CA GLY A 172 9.13 4.71 11.56
C GLY A 172 9.23 5.55 10.28
N MET A 173 8.22 6.36 9.98
CA MET A 173 8.19 7.19 8.77
C MET A 173 9.35 8.19 8.69
N THR A 174 9.75 8.79 9.81
CA THR A 174 10.86 9.75 9.86
C THR A 174 12.24 9.11 9.76
N SER A 175 12.36 7.79 9.87
CA SER A 175 13.61 7.04 9.68
C SER A 175 13.97 6.84 8.20
N VAL A 176 12.99 6.96 7.30
CA VAL A 176 13.22 6.81 5.85
C VAL A 176 14.13 7.93 5.32
N PRO A 177 15.15 7.63 4.49
CA PRO A 177 16.02 8.65 3.92
C PRO A 177 15.25 9.69 3.11
N GLN A 178 15.64 10.96 3.24
CA GLN A 178 14.98 12.09 2.57
C GLN A 178 14.82 11.88 1.06
N HIS A 179 15.85 11.37 0.37
CA HIS A 179 15.81 11.15 -1.08
C HIS A 179 14.77 10.08 -1.48
N VAL A 180 14.57 9.05 -0.66
CA VAL A 180 13.52 8.03 -0.87
C VAL A 180 12.15 8.65 -0.66
N MET A 181 11.99 9.36 0.46
CA MET A 181 10.75 10.04 0.84
C MET A 181 10.25 10.96 -0.28
N ILE A 182 11.13 11.80 -0.82
CA ILE A 182 10.82 12.73 -1.92
C ILE A 182 10.49 11.95 -3.20
N SER A 183 11.39 11.08 -3.64
CA SER A 183 11.24 10.41 -4.93
C SER A 183 10.04 9.45 -4.98
N ALA A 184 9.72 8.76 -3.87
CA ALA A 184 8.52 7.92 -3.80
C ALA A 184 7.22 8.76 -3.83
N LEU A 185 7.23 9.96 -3.22
CA LEU A 185 6.08 10.87 -3.27
C LEU A 185 5.90 11.48 -4.67
N GLU A 186 7.00 11.81 -5.36
CA GLU A 186 6.98 12.21 -6.77
C GLU A 186 6.41 11.11 -7.65
N GLY A 187 6.89 9.87 -7.49
CA GLY A 187 6.37 8.71 -8.23
C GLY A 187 4.89 8.47 -7.98
N LEU A 188 4.41 8.70 -6.75
CA LEU A 188 2.98 8.61 -6.42
C LEU A 188 2.17 9.78 -7.02
N ARG A 189 2.71 11.00 -7.04
CA ARG A 189 2.09 12.18 -7.70
C ARG A 189 1.92 11.94 -9.19
N ASP A 190 2.94 11.40 -9.84
CA ASP A 190 3.03 11.26 -11.30
C ASP A 190 2.38 9.97 -11.80
N HIS A 191 1.97 9.08 -10.90
CA HIS A 191 1.28 7.85 -11.26
C HIS A 191 -0.03 8.14 -11.99
N ASP A 192 -0.15 7.58 -13.21
CA ASP A 192 -1.38 7.58 -14.00
C ASP A 192 -1.96 6.16 -14.06
N PRO A 193 -3.11 5.90 -13.39
CA PRO A 193 -3.73 4.59 -13.36
C PRO A 193 -4.28 4.13 -14.73
N ALA A 194 -4.40 5.02 -15.70
CA ALA A 194 -4.84 4.72 -17.07
C ALA A 194 -3.67 4.56 -18.05
N SER A 195 -2.42 4.72 -17.59
CA SER A 195 -1.24 4.65 -18.46
C SER A 195 -1.14 3.31 -19.20
N ALA A 196 -0.52 3.32 -20.36
CA ALA A 196 -0.28 2.16 -21.23
C ALA A 196 -1.56 1.39 -21.67
N GLY A 197 -2.75 1.95 -21.48
CA GLY A 197 -4.01 1.30 -21.88
C GLY A 197 -4.33 -0.01 -21.15
N LEU A 198 -3.55 -0.36 -20.12
CA LEU A 198 -3.77 -1.57 -19.33
C LEU A 198 -4.96 -1.38 -18.36
N ARG A 199 -5.73 -2.44 -18.17
CA ARG A 199 -6.86 -2.45 -17.23
C ARG A 199 -6.65 -3.51 -16.16
N LEU A 200 -7.18 -3.25 -14.97
CA LEU A 200 -7.29 -4.28 -13.94
C LEU A 200 -8.42 -5.24 -14.34
N THR A 201 -8.09 -6.51 -14.53
CA THR A 201 -9.04 -7.55 -14.98
C THR A 201 -9.47 -8.49 -13.86
N CYS A 202 -8.76 -8.51 -12.73
CA CYS A 202 -9.16 -9.29 -11.57
C CYS A 202 -10.13 -8.51 -10.68
N PRO A 203 -10.90 -9.21 -9.80
CA PRO A 203 -11.75 -8.58 -8.81
C PRO A 203 -10.99 -7.61 -7.91
N ALA A 204 -11.65 -6.53 -7.48
CA ALA A 204 -11.02 -5.59 -6.56
C ALA A 204 -11.97 -5.06 -5.49
N LEU A 205 -11.38 -4.73 -4.32
CA LEU A 205 -12.03 -4.09 -3.19
C LEU A 205 -11.32 -2.78 -2.85
N TYR A 206 -12.08 -1.72 -2.63
CA TYR A 206 -11.60 -0.48 -2.02
C TYR A 206 -12.15 -0.36 -0.59
N ILE A 207 -11.26 -0.21 0.38
CA ILE A 207 -11.61 0.06 1.79
C ILE A 207 -11.23 1.51 2.08
N ALA A 208 -12.21 2.38 2.31
CA ALA A 208 -11.98 3.76 2.71
C ALA A 208 -11.81 3.86 4.24
N ALA A 209 -10.96 4.79 4.69
CA ALA A 209 -10.93 5.23 6.08
C ALA A 209 -12.15 6.09 6.43
N ASN A 210 -12.34 6.39 7.72
CA ASN A 210 -13.41 7.27 8.20
C ASN A 210 -13.07 8.74 7.91
N GLY A 211 -13.39 9.19 6.71
CA GLY A 211 -13.18 10.57 6.26
C GLY A 211 -14.38 11.08 5.47
N PRO A 212 -14.45 12.41 5.23
CA PRO A 212 -15.57 13.01 4.50
C PRO A 212 -15.64 12.54 3.05
N GLN A 213 -14.51 12.15 2.48
CA GLN A 213 -14.41 11.61 1.12
C GLN A 213 -13.26 10.60 1.02
N PRO A 214 -13.39 9.55 0.17
CA PRO A 214 -12.28 8.66 -0.17
C PRO A 214 -11.11 9.42 -0.81
N ARG A 215 -9.90 8.88 -0.67
CA ARG A 215 -8.67 9.46 -1.26
C ARG A 215 -8.60 9.32 -2.78
N SER A 216 -9.31 8.34 -3.34
CA SER A 216 -9.50 8.21 -4.78
C SER A 216 -10.78 8.92 -5.22
N ASP A 217 -10.76 9.46 -6.44
CA ASP A 217 -11.98 9.77 -7.19
C ASP A 217 -12.70 8.44 -7.50
N MET A 218 -13.77 8.16 -6.74
CA MET A 218 -14.46 6.88 -6.83
C MET A 218 -15.24 6.72 -8.15
N THR A 219 -15.66 7.82 -8.78
CA THR A 219 -16.26 7.76 -10.12
C THR A 219 -15.23 7.27 -11.12
N ARG A 220 -14.07 7.93 -11.14
CA ARG A 220 -12.97 7.53 -12.03
C ARG A 220 -12.45 6.14 -11.72
N LEU A 221 -12.33 5.78 -10.45
CA LEU A 221 -11.85 4.44 -10.07
C LEU A 221 -12.79 3.32 -10.51
N ARG A 222 -14.13 3.54 -10.43
CA ARG A 222 -15.13 2.58 -10.94
C ARG A 222 -15.12 2.43 -12.46
N GLU A 223 -14.78 3.50 -13.21
CA GLU A 223 -14.56 3.39 -14.66
C GLU A 223 -13.33 2.51 -14.99
N LEU A 224 -12.24 2.65 -14.19
CA LEU A 224 -11.01 1.87 -14.36
C LEU A 224 -11.16 0.42 -13.89
N VAL A 225 -12.01 0.18 -12.90
CA VAL A 225 -12.23 -1.12 -12.25
C VAL A 225 -13.74 -1.40 -12.20
N PRO A 226 -14.35 -1.87 -13.30
CA PRO A 226 -15.75 -2.27 -13.29
C PRO A 226 -16.00 -3.39 -12.26
N GLY A 227 -17.09 -3.25 -11.48
CA GLY A 227 -17.42 -4.22 -10.42
C GLY A 227 -16.62 -4.03 -9.12
N LEU A 228 -15.93 -2.89 -8.95
CA LEU A 228 -15.21 -2.56 -7.71
C LEU A 228 -16.12 -2.67 -6.49
N ALA A 229 -15.78 -3.59 -5.58
CA ALA A 229 -16.39 -3.65 -4.26
C ALA A 229 -15.91 -2.47 -3.40
N TYR A 230 -16.77 -1.99 -2.49
CA TYR A 230 -16.46 -0.85 -1.63
C TYR A 230 -16.86 -1.13 -0.19
N GLY A 231 -16.00 -0.78 0.74
CA GLY A 231 -16.24 -0.74 2.17
C GLY A 231 -15.66 0.54 2.78
N GLN A 232 -16.13 0.89 4.00
CA GLN A 232 -15.60 2.02 4.75
C GLN A 232 -15.50 1.65 6.22
N THR A 233 -14.38 2.00 6.86
CA THR A 233 -14.19 1.81 8.30
C THR A 233 -14.88 2.92 9.09
N VAL A 234 -15.15 2.65 10.37
CA VAL A 234 -15.73 3.61 11.33
C VAL A 234 -14.69 3.93 12.39
N GLY A 235 -14.51 5.22 12.67
CA GLY A 235 -13.74 5.69 13.82
C GLY A 235 -12.21 5.61 13.66
N SER A 236 -11.69 5.57 12.43
CA SER A 236 -10.24 5.51 12.17
C SER A 236 -9.81 6.47 11.07
N GLY A 237 -8.64 7.08 11.20
CA GLY A 237 -7.97 7.84 10.17
C GLY A 237 -7.30 6.96 9.11
N HIS A 238 -6.31 7.54 8.43
CA HIS A 238 -5.64 6.94 7.29
C HIS A 238 -5.04 5.54 7.55
N PHE A 239 -4.53 5.30 8.75
CA PHE A 239 -3.90 4.03 9.13
C PHE A 239 -4.92 3.01 9.67
N CYS A 240 -6.10 2.93 9.03
CA CYS A 240 -7.23 2.13 9.49
C CYS A 240 -6.90 0.64 9.67
N GLN A 241 -5.94 0.07 8.91
CA GLN A 241 -5.47 -1.31 9.08
C GLN A 241 -4.76 -1.54 10.42
N LEU A 242 -4.26 -0.48 11.05
CA LEU A 242 -3.66 -0.51 12.39
C LEU A 242 -4.64 -0.07 13.48
N GLU A 243 -5.47 0.94 13.19
CA GLU A 243 -6.40 1.54 14.16
C GLU A 243 -7.61 0.64 14.44
N VAL A 244 -8.19 0.05 13.40
CA VAL A 244 -9.38 -0.81 13.47
C VAL A 244 -9.17 -2.11 12.69
N PRO A 245 -8.13 -2.89 13.05
CA PRO A 245 -7.72 -4.06 12.28
C PRO A 245 -8.84 -5.08 12.09
N ASP A 246 -9.73 -5.24 13.08
CA ASP A 246 -10.83 -6.19 13.01
C ASP A 246 -11.83 -5.83 11.91
N GLN A 247 -12.13 -4.53 11.71
CA GLN A 247 -13.01 -4.08 10.64
C GLN A 247 -12.35 -4.34 9.26
N VAL A 248 -11.07 -3.99 9.12
CA VAL A 248 -10.33 -4.19 7.87
C VAL A 248 -10.20 -5.68 7.55
N ASN A 249 -9.82 -6.50 8.52
CA ASN A 249 -9.69 -7.95 8.36
C ASN A 249 -11.03 -8.58 7.94
N ALA A 250 -12.12 -8.23 8.60
CA ALA A 250 -13.45 -8.78 8.28
C ALA A 250 -13.89 -8.43 6.84
N MET A 251 -13.60 -7.21 6.36
CA MET A 251 -13.89 -6.80 4.98
C MET A 251 -13.04 -7.59 3.98
N ILE A 252 -11.74 -7.76 4.25
CA ILE A 252 -10.83 -8.55 3.41
C ILE A 252 -11.31 -10.01 3.39
N GLU A 253 -11.50 -10.65 4.53
CA GLU A 253 -11.94 -12.05 4.63
C GLU A 253 -13.25 -12.28 3.87
N ARG A 254 -14.24 -11.39 4.05
CA ARG A 254 -15.51 -11.48 3.33
C ARG A 254 -15.31 -11.36 1.83
N PHE A 255 -14.49 -10.42 1.38
CA PHE A 255 -14.18 -10.25 -0.03
C PHE A 255 -13.51 -11.50 -0.62
N LEU A 256 -12.45 -12.03 0.03
CA LEU A 256 -11.75 -13.23 -0.42
C LEU A 256 -12.68 -14.47 -0.50
N THR A 257 -13.55 -14.64 0.50
CA THR A 257 -14.55 -15.74 0.50
C THR A 257 -15.50 -15.68 -0.70
N LEU A 258 -15.82 -14.49 -1.18
CA LEU A 258 -16.67 -14.32 -2.37
C LEU A 258 -15.92 -14.66 -3.65
N GLN A 259 -14.61 -14.40 -3.71
CA GLN A 259 -13.80 -14.73 -4.88
C GLN A 259 -13.51 -16.23 -5.00
N ALA A 260 -13.36 -16.95 -3.89
CA ALA A 260 -13.12 -18.39 -3.88
C ALA A 260 -14.32 -19.24 -4.38
N LYS A 261 -15.49 -18.62 -4.60
CA LYS A 261 -16.72 -19.28 -5.06
C LYS A 261 -16.97 -19.14 -6.57
N VAL A 262 -16.13 -18.42 -7.25
CA VAL A 262 -16.18 -18.17 -8.70
C VAL A 262 -15.08 -18.96 -9.39
#